data_96984e8cf0a431c0fb72743a811b4141
#
_entry.id   96984e8cf0a431c0fb72743a811b4141
#
_cell.length_a   1.000
_cell.length_b   1.000
_cell.length_c   1.000
_cell.angle_alpha   90.00
_cell.angle_beta   90.00
_cell.angle_gamma   90.00
#
_symmetry.space_group_name_H-M   'P 1'
#
loop_
_entity.id
_entity.type
_entity.pdbx_description
1 polymer ?
#
loop_
_entity_poly.entity_id
_entity_poly.type
_entity_poly.pdbx_seq_one_letter_code
_entity_poly.pdbx_strand_id
1 'polypeptide(L)'
;MNLLIVTALPSELDGARAPKGARMIYTGIGKIKTAVATGEAIASSRPDLIINYGTAGKINKSINGLVSVSHVLQRDMSTVPLAPRGVTPLSSDPPVLTSGVPGVTCGTGDSFVTAADPWLAENGVDIVDMELFAMAFVCERHGVAWRSFKFITDDANDFAADHWTANVMNGEELFWAALEETLRRGF
;
A
#
# COMPACT_ATOMS: atom_id res chain seq x y z
N MET A 1 -15.94 -10.52 12.79
CA MET A 1 -15.20 -9.89 11.69
C MET A 1 -13.93 -10.68 11.42
N ASN A 2 -13.74 -11.13 10.20
CA ASN A 2 -12.55 -11.85 9.75
C ASN A 2 -11.55 -10.83 9.17
N LEU A 3 -10.54 -10.46 9.97
CA LEU A 3 -9.53 -9.47 9.64
C LEU A 3 -8.29 -10.15 9.05
N LEU A 4 -7.83 -9.66 7.90
CA LEU A 4 -6.54 -10.00 7.33
C LEU A 4 -5.61 -8.78 7.34
N ILE A 5 -4.43 -8.92 7.93
CA ILE A 5 -3.36 -7.93 7.88
C ILE A 5 -2.35 -8.37 6.81
N VAL A 6 -1.99 -7.43 5.94
CA VAL A 6 -1.08 -7.66 4.81
C VAL A 6 0.10 -6.71 4.90
N THR A 7 1.31 -7.22 4.93
CA THR A 7 2.55 -6.45 4.86
C THR A 7 3.56 -7.16 3.96
N ALA A 8 4.56 -6.45 3.44
CA ALA A 8 5.52 -7.07 2.53
C ALA A 8 6.52 -7.96 3.29
N LEU A 9 7.08 -7.50 4.38
CA LEU A 9 8.21 -8.15 5.05
C LEU A 9 8.02 -8.28 6.58
N PRO A 10 8.58 -9.34 7.19
CA PRO A 10 8.63 -9.47 8.65
C PRO A 10 9.39 -8.34 9.36
N SER A 11 10.31 -7.67 8.66
CA SER A 11 11.04 -6.52 9.18
C SER A 11 10.20 -5.23 9.25
N GLU A 12 9.04 -5.18 8.61
CA GLU A 12 8.13 -4.05 8.68
C GLU A 12 7.16 -4.19 9.86
N LEU A 13 6.72 -5.43 10.16
CA LEU A 13 5.68 -5.67 11.16
C LEU A 13 5.85 -7.06 11.81
N ASP A 14 5.93 -7.11 13.13
CA ASP A 14 5.98 -8.39 13.88
C ASP A 14 4.59 -9.03 13.96
N GLY A 15 4.42 -10.17 13.30
CA GLY A 15 3.17 -10.92 13.30
C GLY A 15 2.77 -11.49 14.68
N ALA A 16 3.70 -11.62 15.62
CA ALA A 16 3.37 -12.07 16.97
C ALA A 16 2.49 -11.07 17.74
N ARG A 17 2.44 -9.82 17.30
CA ARG A 17 1.62 -8.74 17.88
C ARG A 17 0.23 -8.62 17.29
N ALA A 18 -0.09 -9.42 16.27
CA ALA A 18 -1.41 -9.37 15.63
C ALA A 18 -2.54 -9.61 16.65
N PRO A 19 -3.65 -8.86 16.60
CA PRO A 19 -4.77 -9.05 17.48
C PRO A 19 -5.32 -10.48 17.42
N LYS A 20 -5.77 -11.01 18.56
CA LYS A 20 -6.36 -12.36 18.62
C LYS A 20 -7.52 -12.50 17.63
N GLY A 21 -7.39 -13.48 16.74
CA GLY A 21 -8.39 -13.76 15.70
C GLY A 21 -8.13 -13.03 14.37
N ALA A 22 -7.18 -12.09 14.31
CA ALA A 22 -6.68 -11.57 13.05
C ALA A 22 -5.69 -12.56 12.41
N ARG A 23 -5.77 -12.72 11.10
CA ARG A 23 -4.76 -13.42 10.30
C ARG A 23 -3.79 -12.40 9.73
N MET A 24 -2.51 -12.75 9.64
CA MET A 24 -1.50 -11.91 9.02
C MET A 24 -0.72 -12.71 7.97
N ILE A 25 -0.35 -12.04 6.88
CA ILE A 25 0.50 -12.59 5.82
C ILE A 25 1.62 -11.62 5.44
N TYR A 26 2.75 -12.20 5.03
CA TYR A 26 3.88 -11.52 4.42
C TYR A 26 3.90 -11.84 2.93
N THR A 27 3.73 -10.83 2.09
CA THR A 27 3.58 -11.06 0.64
C THR A 27 4.91 -11.14 -0.10
N GLY A 28 5.98 -10.60 0.49
CA GLY A 28 7.21 -10.25 -0.22
C GLY A 28 7.06 -8.94 -1.00
N ILE A 29 8.17 -8.45 -1.52
CA ILE A 29 8.25 -7.17 -2.23
C ILE A 29 7.70 -7.31 -3.65
N GLY A 30 6.94 -6.30 -4.10
CA GLY A 30 6.51 -6.10 -5.46
C GLY A 30 5.09 -6.57 -5.77
N LYS A 31 4.53 -6.03 -6.84
CA LYS A 31 3.13 -6.19 -7.23
C LYS A 31 2.71 -7.64 -7.46
N ILE A 32 3.54 -8.42 -8.14
CA ILE A 32 3.18 -9.80 -8.52
C ILE A 32 3.03 -10.68 -7.27
N LYS A 33 4.02 -10.66 -6.37
CA LYS A 33 3.98 -11.45 -5.14
C LYS A 33 2.80 -11.05 -4.27
N THR A 34 2.56 -9.76 -4.15
CA THR A 34 1.43 -9.23 -3.38
C THR A 34 0.09 -9.65 -3.96
N ALA A 35 -0.08 -9.59 -5.28
CA ALA A 35 -1.32 -10.03 -5.92
C ALA A 35 -1.60 -11.53 -5.68
N VAL A 36 -0.59 -12.38 -5.85
CA VAL A 36 -0.71 -13.83 -5.64
C VAL A 36 -1.06 -14.14 -4.19
N ALA A 37 -0.26 -13.64 -3.23
CA ALA A 37 -0.45 -13.93 -1.82
C ALA A 37 -1.80 -13.40 -1.29
N THR A 38 -2.22 -12.20 -1.71
CA THR A 38 -3.52 -11.63 -1.36
C THR A 38 -4.67 -12.48 -1.91
N GLY A 39 -4.59 -12.88 -3.19
CA GLY A 39 -5.61 -13.73 -3.82
C GLY A 39 -5.77 -15.08 -3.13
N GLU A 40 -4.68 -15.76 -2.82
CA GLU A 40 -4.67 -17.04 -2.07
C GLU A 40 -5.25 -16.87 -0.66
N ALA A 41 -4.91 -15.78 0.03
CA ALA A 41 -5.42 -15.49 1.35
C ALA A 41 -6.93 -15.21 1.34
N ILE A 42 -7.45 -14.45 0.37
CA ILE A 42 -8.88 -14.21 0.19
C ILE A 42 -9.61 -15.54 -0.10
N ALA A 43 -9.08 -16.35 -1.02
CA ALA A 43 -9.69 -17.63 -1.38
C ALA A 43 -9.78 -18.59 -0.19
N SER A 44 -8.77 -18.60 0.70
CA SER A 44 -8.70 -19.51 1.84
C SER A 44 -9.46 -19.03 3.08
N SER A 45 -9.53 -17.72 3.34
CA SER A 45 -10.07 -17.19 4.61
C SER A 45 -11.30 -16.29 4.46
N ARG A 46 -11.59 -15.78 3.27
CA ARG A 46 -12.71 -14.86 2.98
C ARG A 46 -12.78 -13.71 4.02
N PRO A 47 -11.77 -12.84 4.07
CA PRO A 47 -11.77 -11.75 5.03
C PRO A 47 -12.89 -10.75 4.76
N ASP A 48 -13.45 -10.16 5.82
CA ASP A 48 -14.42 -9.06 5.73
C ASP A 48 -13.69 -7.76 5.44
N LEU A 49 -12.44 -7.63 5.94
CA LEU A 49 -11.56 -6.46 5.78
C LEU A 49 -10.12 -6.90 5.64
N ILE A 50 -9.42 -6.25 4.70
CA ILE A 50 -7.97 -6.33 4.59
C ILE A 50 -7.38 -4.99 5.03
N ILE A 51 -6.42 -5.05 5.97
CA ILE A 51 -5.62 -3.89 6.38
C ILE A 51 -4.17 -4.11 5.94
N ASN A 52 -3.70 -3.25 5.04
CA ASN A 52 -2.32 -3.19 4.65
C ASN A 52 -1.53 -2.28 5.58
N TYR A 53 -0.36 -2.73 5.99
CA TYR A 53 0.70 -1.90 6.52
C TYR A 53 1.95 -2.06 5.66
N GLY A 54 2.75 -1.02 5.56
CA GLY A 54 4.04 -1.04 4.91
C GLY A 54 4.72 0.32 4.96
N THR A 55 5.90 0.39 4.38
CA THR A 55 6.68 1.61 4.27
C THR A 55 6.44 2.32 2.95
N ALA A 56 6.76 3.61 2.88
CA ALA A 56 6.62 4.41 1.66
C ALA A 56 7.64 5.56 1.63
N GLY A 57 8.08 5.89 0.42
CA GLY A 57 8.80 7.12 0.14
C GLY A 57 7.83 8.29 -0.08
N LYS A 58 8.15 9.49 0.40
CA LYS A 58 7.32 10.67 0.17
C LYS A 58 7.71 11.44 -1.08
N ILE A 59 6.69 11.85 -1.83
CA ILE A 59 6.79 12.83 -2.93
C ILE A 59 6.40 14.21 -2.40
N ASN A 60 5.31 14.28 -1.65
CA ASN A 60 4.88 15.49 -0.95
C ASN A 60 5.71 15.67 0.33
N LYS A 61 6.59 16.66 0.34
CA LYS A 61 7.56 16.91 1.43
C LYS A 61 6.92 17.25 2.78
N SER A 62 5.65 17.64 2.82
CA SER A 62 4.94 17.94 4.05
C SER A 62 4.48 16.69 4.83
N ILE A 63 4.52 15.51 4.21
CA ILE A 63 4.02 14.26 4.77
C ILE A 63 5.12 13.56 5.54
N ASN A 64 4.84 13.12 6.78
CA ASN A 64 5.75 12.38 7.65
C ASN A 64 4.98 11.45 8.58
N GLY A 65 5.68 10.47 9.16
CA GLY A 65 5.12 9.52 10.12
C GLY A 65 4.18 8.50 9.47
N LEU A 66 3.17 8.07 10.20
CA LEU A 66 2.16 7.13 9.71
C LEU A 66 0.99 7.87 9.08
N VAL A 67 0.62 7.49 7.86
CA VAL A 67 -0.48 8.08 7.11
C VAL A 67 -1.48 7.02 6.63
N SER A 68 -2.75 7.38 6.56
CA SER A 68 -3.79 6.58 5.92
C SER A 68 -3.80 6.87 4.42
N VAL A 69 -4.08 5.85 3.60
CA VAL A 69 -4.17 5.99 2.14
C VAL A 69 -5.62 6.01 1.70
N SER A 70 -6.02 7.05 0.98
CA SER A 70 -7.36 7.20 0.38
C SER A 70 -7.43 6.61 -1.03
N HIS A 71 -6.43 6.89 -1.85
CA HIS A 71 -6.37 6.52 -3.26
C HIS A 71 -5.04 5.84 -3.60
N VAL A 72 -5.09 4.88 -4.51
CA VAL A 72 -3.89 4.25 -5.04
C VAL A 72 -3.97 4.10 -6.56
N LEU A 73 -2.86 4.37 -7.24
CA LEU A 73 -2.71 4.23 -8.68
C LEU A 73 -1.42 3.48 -9.02
N GLN A 74 -1.35 2.91 -10.24
CA GLN A 74 -0.18 2.18 -10.72
C GLN A 74 0.76 3.14 -11.48
N ARG A 75 1.82 3.66 -10.82
CA ARG A 75 2.70 4.69 -11.37
C ARG A 75 3.62 4.24 -12.50
N ASP A 76 3.87 2.94 -12.63
CA ASP A 76 4.79 2.36 -13.60
C ASP A 76 4.12 1.67 -14.80
N MET A 77 2.79 1.69 -14.87
CA MET A 77 2.07 1.28 -16.08
C MET A 77 2.25 2.36 -17.15
N SER A 78 3.04 2.06 -18.17
CA SER A 78 3.35 3.02 -19.25
C SER A 78 3.25 2.33 -20.60
N THR A 79 2.22 2.67 -21.36
CA THR A 79 1.91 2.04 -22.66
C THR A 79 1.62 3.09 -23.74
N VAL A 80 2.17 4.31 -23.57
CA VAL A 80 2.05 5.40 -24.56
C VAL A 80 2.51 4.92 -25.95
N PRO A 81 1.74 5.18 -27.03
CA PRO A 81 0.57 6.06 -27.11
C PRO A 81 -0.79 5.36 -26.91
N LEU A 82 -0.85 4.08 -26.57
CA LEU A 82 -2.10 3.31 -26.45
C LEU A 82 -2.99 3.82 -25.30
N ALA A 83 -2.38 4.17 -24.17
CA ALA A 83 -3.05 4.79 -23.03
C ALA A 83 -2.10 5.74 -22.31
N PRO A 84 -2.62 6.73 -21.57
CA PRO A 84 -1.82 7.53 -20.65
C PRO A 84 -1.11 6.67 -19.60
N ARG A 85 0.02 7.14 -19.08
CA ARG A 85 0.68 6.47 -17.95
C ARG A 85 -0.27 6.35 -16.76
N GLY A 86 -0.20 5.24 -16.04
CA GLY A 86 -1.10 4.88 -14.94
C GLY A 86 -2.38 4.15 -15.40
N VAL A 87 -2.69 4.14 -16.69
CA VAL A 87 -3.89 3.52 -17.24
C VAL A 87 -3.54 2.21 -17.94
N THR A 88 -4.24 1.13 -17.59
CA THR A 88 -4.14 -0.15 -18.30
C THR A 88 -4.88 -0.04 -19.64
N PRO A 89 -4.20 -0.22 -20.80
CA PRO A 89 -4.84 -0.07 -22.09
C PRO A 89 -5.89 -1.17 -22.31
N LEU A 90 -6.95 -0.84 -23.02
CA LEU A 90 -8.02 -1.78 -23.41
C LEU A 90 -8.71 -2.47 -22.22
N SER A 91 -8.57 -1.91 -21.02
CA SER A 91 -9.25 -2.37 -19.81
C SER A 91 -10.35 -1.37 -19.40
N SER A 92 -11.41 -1.90 -18.79
CA SER A 92 -12.43 -1.10 -18.09
C SER A 92 -12.12 -0.91 -16.61
N ASP A 93 -11.01 -1.46 -16.12
CA ASP A 93 -10.63 -1.31 -14.73
C ASP A 93 -10.30 0.15 -14.40
N PRO A 94 -10.73 0.68 -13.25
CA PRO A 94 -10.43 2.05 -12.86
C PRO A 94 -8.91 2.24 -12.68
N PRO A 95 -8.33 3.32 -13.20
CA PRO A 95 -6.88 3.59 -13.04
C PRO A 95 -6.52 3.99 -11.62
N VAL A 96 -7.49 4.41 -10.81
CA VAL A 96 -7.33 4.77 -9.40
C VAL A 96 -8.34 3.98 -8.58
N LEU A 97 -7.84 3.31 -7.53
CA LEU A 97 -8.66 2.56 -6.59
C LEU A 97 -8.78 3.36 -5.28
N THR A 98 -9.93 3.23 -4.59
CA THR A 98 -10.21 3.99 -3.37
C THR A 98 -10.47 3.09 -2.17
N SER A 99 -9.89 3.44 -1.03
CA SER A 99 -10.18 2.77 0.25
C SER A 99 -11.51 3.18 0.87
N GLY A 100 -12.13 4.26 0.37
CA GLY A 100 -13.34 4.84 0.94
C GLY A 100 -13.13 5.64 2.23
N VAL A 101 -11.88 5.88 2.65
CA VAL A 101 -11.56 6.74 3.82
C VAL A 101 -10.65 7.89 3.42
N PRO A 102 -10.66 9.01 4.18
CA PRO A 102 -9.73 10.11 3.95
C PRO A 102 -8.27 9.69 4.14
N GLY A 103 -7.39 10.27 3.34
CA GLY A 103 -5.95 9.98 3.40
C GLY A 103 -5.20 10.56 2.21
N VAL A 104 -3.97 10.10 2.03
CA VAL A 104 -3.06 10.50 0.95
C VAL A 104 -3.25 9.63 -0.30
N THR A 105 -2.69 10.06 -1.43
CA THR A 105 -2.63 9.27 -2.67
C THR A 105 -1.30 8.55 -2.78
N CYS A 106 -1.34 7.22 -2.99
CA CYS A 106 -0.18 6.37 -3.16
C CYS A 106 0.03 5.98 -4.63
N GLY A 107 1.26 6.10 -5.12
CA GLY A 107 1.67 5.59 -6.43
C GLY A 107 2.48 4.31 -6.29
N THR A 108 1.91 3.16 -6.66
CA THR A 108 2.59 1.85 -6.60
C THR A 108 3.37 1.55 -7.87
N GLY A 109 4.57 0.97 -7.73
CA GLY A 109 5.37 0.49 -8.87
C GLY A 109 6.59 -0.33 -8.43
N ASP A 110 7.05 -1.26 -9.26
CA ASP A 110 8.10 -2.24 -8.97
C ASP A 110 9.53 -1.65 -9.08
N SER A 111 9.71 -0.42 -8.58
CA SER A 111 11.02 0.24 -8.52
C SER A 111 11.06 1.28 -7.40
N PHE A 112 12.24 1.54 -6.85
CA PHE A 112 12.45 2.75 -6.05
C PHE A 112 12.31 4.00 -6.94
N VAL A 113 11.79 5.07 -6.35
CA VAL A 113 11.85 6.40 -6.98
C VAL A 113 13.12 7.08 -6.46
N THR A 114 14.12 7.16 -7.31
CA THR A 114 15.45 7.69 -6.97
C THR A 114 15.71 9.07 -7.58
N ALA A 115 14.83 9.52 -8.48
CA ALA A 115 14.93 10.81 -9.14
C ALA A 115 13.56 11.50 -9.22
N ALA A 116 13.58 12.81 -9.43
CA ALA A 116 12.36 13.58 -9.62
C ALA A 116 11.57 13.07 -10.83
N ASP A 117 10.31 12.74 -10.61
CA ASP A 117 9.35 12.35 -11.64
C ASP A 117 8.16 13.31 -11.60
N PRO A 118 8.14 14.34 -12.49
CA PRO A 118 7.08 15.36 -12.50
C PRO A 118 5.68 14.76 -12.60
N TRP A 119 5.53 13.64 -13.31
CA TRP A 119 4.26 12.96 -13.47
C TRP A 119 3.61 12.60 -12.12
N LEU A 120 4.39 12.24 -11.11
CA LEU A 120 3.88 11.91 -9.78
C LEU A 120 3.17 13.11 -9.15
N ALA A 121 3.80 14.28 -9.15
CA ALA A 121 3.21 15.50 -8.60
C ALA A 121 2.01 15.98 -9.42
N GLU A 122 2.09 15.92 -10.76
CA GLU A 122 1.03 16.30 -11.69
C GLU A 122 -0.23 15.43 -11.54
N ASN A 123 -0.07 14.18 -11.09
CA ASN A 123 -1.17 13.24 -10.82
C ASN A 123 -1.55 13.15 -9.34
N GLY A 124 -1.09 14.10 -8.52
CA GLY A 124 -1.47 14.21 -7.11
C GLY A 124 -0.95 13.06 -6.25
N VAL A 125 0.14 12.41 -6.65
CA VAL A 125 0.77 11.35 -5.85
C VAL A 125 1.53 11.98 -4.70
N ASP A 126 1.16 11.60 -3.49
CA ASP A 126 1.78 12.08 -2.25
C ASP A 126 2.92 11.19 -1.78
N ILE A 127 2.75 9.87 -1.92
CA ILE A 127 3.71 8.84 -1.46
C ILE A 127 3.85 7.73 -2.51
N VAL A 128 4.92 6.96 -2.42
CA VAL A 128 5.19 5.83 -3.34
C VAL A 128 5.53 4.56 -2.58
N ASP A 129 5.03 3.43 -3.09
CA ASP A 129 5.31 2.09 -2.58
C ASP A 129 5.48 1.08 -3.73
N MET A 130 5.55 -0.21 -3.39
CA MET A 130 5.74 -1.27 -4.37
C MET A 130 4.62 -2.35 -4.36
N GLU A 131 3.60 -2.27 -3.49
CA GLU A 131 2.63 -3.35 -3.25
C GLU A 131 1.16 -2.94 -3.31
N LEU A 132 0.82 -1.74 -2.81
CA LEU A 132 -0.55 -1.40 -2.44
C LEU A 132 -1.55 -1.51 -3.57
N PHE A 133 -1.20 -1.04 -4.79
CA PHE A 133 -2.11 -1.15 -5.93
C PHE A 133 -2.47 -2.60 -6.23
N ALA A 134 -1.49 -3.51 -6.15
CA ALA A 134 -1.73 -4.93 -6.42
C ALA A 134 -2.68 -5.56 -5.39
N MET A 135 -2.49 -5.27 -4.10
CA MET A 135 -3.41 -5.71 -3.06
C MET A 135 -4.81 -5.12 -3.26
N ALA A 136 -4.91 -3.81 -3.44
CA ALA A 136 -6.18 -3.11 -3.63
C ALA A 136 -6.94 -3.63 -4.86
N PHE A 137 -6.23 -3.88 -5.97
CA PHE A 137 -6.82 -4.43 -7.19
C PHE A 137 -7.42 -5.83 -6.95
N VAL A 138 -6.71 -6.69 -6.24
CA VAL A 138 -7.24 -8.02 -5.87
C VAL A 138 -8.46 -7.88 -4.95
N CYS A 139 -8.44 -6.97 -3.99
CA CYS A 139 -9.59 -6.69 -3.12
C CYS A 139 -10.82 -6.25 -3.93
N GLU A 140 -10.67 -5.30 -4.85
CA GLU A 140 -11.75 -4.84 -5.73
C GLU A 140 -12.35 -5.98 -6.56
N ARG A 141 -11.51 -6.84 -7.14
CA ARG A 141 -11.92 -8.00 -7.94
C ARG A 141 -12.71 -9.03 -7.14
N HIS A 142 -12.52 -9.09 -5.83
CA HIS A 142 -13.19 -10.02 -4.91
C HIS A 142 -14.28 -9.36 -4.04
N GLY A 143 -14.50 -8.06 -4.18
CA GLY A 143 -15.48 -7.32 -3.37
C GLY A 143 -15.13 -7.26 -1.88
N VAL A 144 -13.84 -7.26 -1.54
CA VAL A 144 -13.35 -7.19 -0.16
C VAL A 144 -12.95 -5.76 0.17
N ALA A 145 -13.46 -5.23 1.28
CA ALA A 145 -13.06 -3.91 1.76
C ALA A 145 -11.57 -3.88 2.16
N TRP A 146 -10.90 -2.77 1.89
CA TRP A 146 -9.51 -2.59 2.27
C TRP A 146 -9.23 -1.22 2.89
N ARG A 147 -8.18 -1.17 3.71
CA ARG A 147 -7.56 0.04 4.29
C ARG A 147 -6.06 -0.09 4.17
N SER A 148 -5.35 1.03 4.15
CA SER A 148 -3.89 1.00 4.15
C SER A 148 -3.32 2.11 5.02
N PHE A 149 -2.28 1.74 5.77
CA PHE A 149 -1.43 2.64 6.53
C PHE A 149 0.00 2.53 6.02
N LYS A 150 0.62 3.67 5.74
CA LYS A 150 2.00 3.72 5.27
C LYS A 150 2.84 4.58 6.20
N PHE A 151 3.99 4.05 6.62
CA PHE A 151 4.98 4.79 7.38
C PHE A 151 6.04 5.37 6.44
N ILE A 152 6.29 6.66 6.57
CA ILE A 152 7.25 7.36 5.70
C ILE A 152 8.67 7.07 6.17
N THR A 153 9.45 6.42 5.32
CA THR A 153 10.84 6.02 5.61
C THR A 153 11.88 6.87 4.91
N ASP A 154 11.54 7.47 3.76
CA ASP A 154 12.49 8.16 2.90
C ASP A 154 11.85 9.28 2.08
N ASP A 155 12.69 10.07 1.43
CA ASP A 155 12.32 11.23 0.62
C ASP A 155 12.18 10.90 -0.89
N ALA A 156 12.06 9.62 -1.26
CA ALA A 156 12.00 9.17 -2.65
C ALA A 156 13.09 9.81 -3.53
N ASN A 157 14.35 9.67 -3.11
CA ASN A 157 15.52 10.24 -3.76
C ASN A 157 16.64 9.18 -3.88
N ASP A 158 17.85 9.60 -4.32
CA ASP A 158 19.00 8.72 -4.53
C ASP A 158 19.41 7.91 -3.28
N PHE A 159 19.03 8.35 -2.08
CA PHE A 159 19.31 7.68 -0.79
C PHE A 159 18.12 6.86 -0.27
N ALA A 160 17.06 6.69 -1.06
CA ALA A 160 15.83 6.02 -0.61
C ALA A 160 16.09 4.62 -0.03
N ALA A 161 16.95 3.81 -0.65
CA ALA A 161 17.25 2.47 -0.18
C ALA A 161 17.96 2.45 1.19
N ASP A 162 18.90 3.37 1.41
CA ASP A 162 19.67 3.48 2.67
C ASP A 162 18.74 3.98 3.79
N HIS A 163 17.95 5.00 3.52
CA HIS A 163 16.97 5.56 4.47
C HIS A 163 15.89 4.53 4.82
N TRP A 164 15.38 3.79 3.83
CA TRP A 164 14.43 2.72 4.07
C TRP A 164 15.00 1.66 5.02
N THR A 165 16.19 1.17 4.75
CA THR A 165 16.88 0.16 5.59
C THR A 165 17.03 0.62 7.04
N ALA A 166 17.34 1.91 7.26
CA ALA A 166 17.50 2.48 8.60
C ALA A 166 16.16 2.68 9.34
N ASN A 167 15.06 2.87 8.63
CA ASN A 167 13.78 3.32 9.20
C ASN A 167 12.65 2.28 9.14
N VAL A 168 12.86 1.14 8.48
CA VAL A 168 11.80 0.15 8.16
C VAL A 168 10.98 -0.31 9.38
N MET A 169 11.58 -0.38 10.57
CA MET A 169 10.93 -0.83 11.80
C MET A 169 10.25 0.29 12.61
N ASN A 170 10.49 1.56 12.27
CA ASN A 170 10.11 2.68 13.13
C ASN A 170 8.60 2.97 13.18
N GLY A 171 7.81 2.43 12.24
CA GLY A 171 6.37 2.70 12.13
C GLY A 171 5.47 1.70 12.85
N GLU A 172 6.00 0.59 13.34
CA GLU A 172 5.20 -0.52 13.88
C GLU A 172 4.29 -0.12 15.03
N GLU A 173 4.81 0.59 16.05
CA GLU A 173 4.00 1.02 17.19
C GLU A 173 2.85 1.93 16.78
N LEU A 174 3.11 2.84 15.85
CA LEU A 174 2.09 3.75 15.32
C LEU A 174 1.00 2.98 14.57
N PHE A 175 1.40 1.94 13.83
CA PHE A 175 0.44 1.09 13.14
C PHE A 175 -0.47 0.34 14.10
N TRP A 176 0.06 -0.32 15.14
CA TRP A 176 -0.76 -1.05 16.08
C TRP A 176 -1.77 -0.15 16.80
N ALA A 177 -1.37 1.07 17.16
CA ALA A 177 -2.28 2.07 17.74
C ALA A 177 -3.37 2.50 16.73
N ALA A 178 -3.01 2.75 15.47
CA ALA A 178 -3.97 3.11 14.42
C ALA A 178 -4.94 1.96 14.08
N LEU A 179 -4.46 0.73 14.09
CA LEU A 179 -5.28 -0.46 13.91
C LEU A 179 -6.33 -0.59 15.01
N GLU A 180 -5.91 -0.49 16.27
CA GLU A 180 -6.83 -0.53 17.43
C GLU A 180 -7.92 0.53 17.33
N GLU A 181 -7.56 1.76 16.98
CA GLU A 181 -8.51 2.85 16.77
C GLU A 181 -9.49 2.57 15.63
N THR A 182 -9.00 2.01 14.51
CA THR A 182 -9.81 1.63 13.36
C THR A 182 -10.84 0.56 13.74
N LEU A 183 -10.41 -0.46 14.48
CA LEU A 183 -11.29 -1.54 14.92
C LEU A 183 -12.34 -1.07 15.93
N ARG A 184 -12.01 -0.10 16.79
CA ARG A 184 -12.94 0.47 17.78
C ARG A 184 -14.03 1.33 17.14
N ARG A 185 -13.71 2.10 16.08
CA ARG A 185 -14.70 2.96 15.39
C ARG A 185 -15.67 2.20 14.51
N GLY A 186 -15.35 0.97 14.12
CA GLY A 186 -16.07 0.21 13.11
C GLY A 186 -15.73 0.69 11.68
N PHE A 187 -16.33 0.05 10.68
CA PHE A 187 -16.08 0.40 9.27
C PHE A 187 -17.14 1.35 8.74
#